data_37cd0d8574b08cef30f01b957a4ef90d
#
_entry.id   37cd0d8574b08cef30f01b957a4ef90d
#
_cell.length_a   1.000
_cell.length_b   1.000
_cell.length_c   1.000
_cell.angle_alpha   90.00
_cell.angle_beta   90.00
_cell.angle_gamma   90.00
#
_symmetry.space_group_name_H-M   'P 1'
#
loop_
_entity.id
_entity.type
_entity.pdbx_description
1 polymer ?
#
loop_
_entity_poly.entity_id
_entity_poly.type
_entity_poly.pdbx_seq_one_letter_code
_entity_poly.pdbx_strand_id
1 'polypeptide(L)'
;MDKTWLKQYPAGVPANIDVAQYPSLVALLEESFKKYAGRMAYKFMGKSISFAQIDDASRALAAWLQTQGLEKGDRVAIMMPNVPQYPVAVAAILRAGYVVVNVNPLYTPRELEHQLKDSGAKLIIMVENFATTLQQVLAAVPTKKIILTALGEIGRAHV
;
A
#
# COMPACT_ATOMS: atom_id res chain seq x y z
N MET A 1 31.30 -16.14 -10.68
CA MET A 1 31.55 -15.22 -9.54
C MET A 1 31.35 -15.99 -8.24
N ASP A 2 32.34 -15.99 -7.36
CA ASP A 2 32.19 -16.58 -6.05
C ASP A 2 31.19 -15.77 -5.21
N LYS A 3 30.17 -16.46 -4.70
CA LYS A 3 29.12 -15.83 -3.86
C LYS A 3 29.65 -15.67 -2.42
N THR A 4 30.64 -14.80 -2.21
CA THR A 4 31.33 -14.63 -0.93
C THR A 4 30.40 -14.25 0.23
N TRP A 5 29.29 -13.58 -0.06
CA TRP A 5 28.26 -13.17 0.92
C TRP A 5 27.53 -14.36 1.57
N LEU A 6 27.47 -15.54 0.92
CA LEU A 6 26.80 -16.71 1.49
C LEU A 6 27.43 -17.20 2.79
N LYS A 7 28.74 -16.91 3.00
CA LYS A 7 29.46 -17.24 4.25
C LYS A 7 28.92 -16.46 5.46
N GLN A 8 28.19 -15.35 5.21
CA GLN A 8 27.59 -14.50 6.24
C GLN A 8 26.11 -14.82 6.50
N TYR A 9 25.53 -15.76 5.77
CA TYR A 9 24.13 -16.13 5.98
C TYR A 9 23.99 -16.92 7.29
N PRO A 10 23.00 -16.58 8.13
CA PRO A 10 22.66 -17.39 9.29
C PRO A 10 22.26 -18.81 8.91
N ALA A 11 22.46 -19.75 9.83
CA ALA A 11 22.03 -21.13 9.61
C ALA A 11 20.53 -21.19 9.30
N GLY A 12 20.17 -21.97 8.26
CA GLY A 12 18.78 -22.12 7.81
C GLY A 12 18.29 -21.09 6.80
N VAL A 13 19.10 -20.07 6.47
CA VAL A 13 18.76 -19.14 5.38
C VAL A 13 19.22 -19.73 4.04
N PRO A 14 18.30 -20.00 3.08
CA PRO A 14 18.65 -20.57 1.79
C PRO A 14 19.49 -19.60 0.95
N ALA A 15 20.40 -20.14 0.15
CA ALA A 15 21.24 -19.36 -0.75
C ALA A 15 20.47 -18.67 -1.89
N ASN A 16 19.33 -19.22 -2.27
CA ASN A 16 18.44 -18.70 -3.30
C ASN A 16 17.00 -18.74 -2.76
N ILE A 17 16.21 -17.74 -3.16
CA ILE A 17 14.76 -17.72 -2.92
C ILE A 17 14.08 -18.67 -3.91
N ASP A 18 13.09 -19.40 -3.44
CA ASP A 18 12.16 -20.11 -4.32
C ASP A 18 11.10 -19.13 -4.83
N VAL A 19 11.27 -18.65 -6.05
CA VAL A 19 10.34 -17.69 -6.67
C VAL A 19 8.98 -18.32 -7.01
N ALA A 20 8.85 -19.63 -6.96
CA ALA A 20 7.60 -20.35 -7.21
C ALA A 20 6.80 -20.62 -5.93
N GLN A 21 7.36 -20.31 -4.75
CA GLN A 21 6.71 -20.55 -3.45
C GLN A 21 5.33 -19.86 -3.35
N TYR A 22 5.20 -18.68 -3.91
CA TYR A 22 3.94 -17.92 -3.93
C TYR A 22 3.57 -17.51 -5.36
N PRO A 23 2.34 -17.78 -5.80
CA PRO A 23 1.88 -17.41 -7.15
C PRO A 23 1.71 -15.91 -7.32
N SER A 24 1.57 -15.16 -6.21
CA SER A 24 1.44 -13.71 -6.19
C SER A 24 1.73 -13.13 -4.81
N LEU A 25 1.97 -11.82 -4.75
CA LEU A 25 2.08 -11.10 -3.47
C LEU A 25 0.76 -11.13 -2.68
N VAL A 26 -0.39 -11.16 -3.35
CA VAL A 26 -1.69 -11.33 -2.69
C VAL A 26 -1.74 -12.67 -1.94
N ALA A 27 -1.32 -13.77 -2.56
CA ALA A 27 -1.30 -15.09 -1.92
C ALA A 27 -0.38 -15.12 -0.69
N LEU A 28 0.79 -14.50 -0.78
CA LEU A 28 1.70 -14.35 0.37
C LEU A 28 1.05 -13.56 1.53
N LEU A 29 0.39 -12.44 1.22
CA LEU A 29 -0.28 -11.60 2.22
C LEU A 29 -1.44 -12.35 2.86
N GLU A 30 -2.28 -13.03 2.09
CA GLU A 30 -3.44 -13.78 2.59
C GLU A 30 -3.03 -14.97 3.48
N GLU A 31 -2.00 -15.71 3.10
CA GLU A 31 -1.43 -16.76 3.96
C GLU A 31 -0.93 -16.17 5.28
N SER A 32 -0.20 -15.05 5.21
CA SER A 32 0.35 -14.38 6.39
C SER A 32 -0.75 -13.85 7.31
N PHE A 33 -1.78 -13.23 6.75
CA PHE A 33 -2.94 -12.73 7.51
C PHE A 33 -3.66 -13.87 8.23
N LYS A 34 -3.89 -14.98 7.56
CA LYS A 34 -4.50 -16.16 8.14
C LYS A 34 -3.62 -16.80 9.23
N LYS A 35 -2.33 -17.00 8.95
CA LYS A 35 -1.37 -17.65 9.85
C LYS A 35 -1.14 -16.87 11.14
N TYR A 36 -1.13 -15.56 11.06
CA TYR A 36 -0.81 -14.67 12.18
C TYR A 36 -2.00 -13.84 12.66
N ALA A 37 -3.23 -14.21 12.32
CA ALA A 37 -4.45 -13.42 12.54
C ALA A 37 -4.55 -12.78 13.93
N GLY A 38 -4.31 -13.54 15.01
CA GLY A 38 -4.38 -13.06 16.38
C GLY A 38 -3.14 -12.30 16.87
N ARG A 39 -2.08 -12.19 16.06
CA ARG A 39 -0.86 -11.46 16.47
C ARG A 39 -0.99 -9.98 16.15
N MET A 40 -0.31 -9.17 16.94
CA MET A 40 -0.11 -7.75 16.64
C MET A 40 0.78 -7.64 15.39
N ALA A 41 0.29 -6.88 14.39
CA ALA A 41 1.03 -6.60 13.18
C ALA A 41 1.78 -5.27 13.28
N TYR A 42 1.11 -4.21 13.75
CA TYR A 42 1.68 -2.88 13.87
C TYR A 42 1.29 -2.22 15.19
N LYS A 43 2.14 -1.31 15.65
CA LYS A 43 1.87 -0.40 16.77
C LYS A 43 2.17 1.03 16.32
N PHE A 44 1.22 1.93 16.52
CA PHE A 44 1.35 3.34 16.15
C PHE A 44 0.59 4.23 17.13
N MET A 45 1.21 5.28 17.64
CA MET A 45 0.63 6.25 18.60
C MET A 45 -0.10 5.58 19.79
N GLY A 46 0.51 4.54 20.34
CA GLY A 46 -0.05 3.79 21.49
C GLY A 46 -1.14 2.78 21.16
N LYS A 47 -1.66 2.77 19.94
CA LYS A 47 -2.64 1.77 19.45
C LYS A 47 -1.95 0.63 18.71
N SER A 48 -2.52 -0.57 18.86
CA SER A 48 -2.05 -1.77 18.16
C SER A 48 -3.11 -2.24 17.17
N ILE A 49 -2.67 -2.76 16.03
CA ILE A 49 -3.54 -3.38 15.02
C ILE A 49 -3.03 -4.80 14.76
N SER A 50 -3.95 -5.77 14.74
CA SER A 50 -3.63 -7.18 14.46
C SER A 50 -3.59 -7.47 12.95
N PHE A 51 -3.02 -8.63 12.59
CA PHE A 51 -3.09 -9.11 11.21
C PHE A 51 -4.52 -9.33 10.74
N ALA A 52 -5.44 -9.83 11.60
CA ALA A 52 -6.85 -9.98 11.26
C ALA A 52 -7.51 -8.64 10.95
N GLN A 53 -7.24 -7.60 11.74
CA GLN A 53 -7.79 -6.26 11.49
C GLN A 53 -7.31 -5.66 10.16
N ILE A 54 -6.04 -5.91 9.78
CA ILE A 54 -5.54 -5.48 8.47
C ILE A 54 -6.21 -6.27 7.35
N ASP A 55 -6.40 -7.57 7.54
CA ASP A 55 -7.11 -8.42 6.57
C ASP A 55 -8.53 -7.90 6.32
N ASP A 56 -9.31 -7.69 7.37
CA ASP A 56 -10.69 -7.20 7.28
C ASP A 56 -10.76 -5.82 6.64
N ALA A 57 -9.94 -4.87 7.11
CA ALA A 57 -9.93 -3.51 6.58
C ALA A 57 -9.52 -3.48 5.10
N SER A 58 -8.51 -4.28 4.71
CA SER A 58 -8.08 -4.33 3.31
C SER A 58 -9.07 -5.03 2.39
N ARG A 59 -9.86 -6.00 2.87
CA ARG A 59 -10.98 -6.60 2.11
C ARG A 59 -12.09 -5.58 1.88
N ALA A 60 -12.48 -4.84 2.91
CA ALA A 60 -13.50 -3.79 2.80
C ALA A 60 -13.08 -2.70 1.81
N LEU A 61 -11.83 -2.20 1.92
CA LEU A 61 -11.31 -1.20 1.01
C LEU A 61 -11.17 -1.73 -0.43
N ALA A 62 -10.77 -2.99 -0.61
CA ALA A 62 -10.68 -3.61 -1.94
C ALA A 62 -12.07 -3.68 -2.61
N ALA A 63 -13.09 -4.12 -1.87
CA ALA A 63 -14.46 -4.17 -2.37
C ALA A 63 -14.96 -2.78 -2.78
N TRP A 64 -14.69 -1.77 -1.98
CA TRP A 64 -15.04 -0.39 -2.31
C TRP A 64 -14.28 0.12 -3.55
N LEU A 65 -12.96 -0.14 -3.65
CA LEU A 65 -12.16 0.25 -4.81
C LEU A 65 -12.73 -0.33 -6.12
N GLN A 66 -13.26 -1.55 -6.10
CA GLN A 66 -13.86 -2.19 -7.27
C GLN A 66 -15.15 -1.50 -7.74
N THR A 67 -15.82 -0.72 -6.87
CA THR A 67 -16.98 0.09 -7.27
C THR A 67 -16.61 1.43 -7.89
N GLN A 68 -15.33 1.77 -7.91
CA GLN A 68 -14.87 3.09 -8.35
C GLN A 68 -14.69 3.24 -9.86
N GLY A 69 -15.07 2.25 -10.66
CA GLY A 69 -14.95 2.30 -12.12
C GLY A 69 -13.48 2.26 -12.59
N LEU A 70 -12.60 1.64 -11.81
CA LEU A 70 -11.26 1.29 -12.21
C LEU A 70 -11.25 -0.06 -12.91
N GLU A 71 -10.35 -0.24 -13.86
CA GLU A 71 -10.14 -1.49 -14.58
C GLU A 71 -8.97 -2.28 -13.99
N LYS A 72 -8.97 -3.60 -14.16
CA LYS A 72 -7.86 -4.45 -13.74
C LYS A 72 -6.53 -3.94 -14.34
N GLY A 73 -5.53 -3.75 -13.49
CA GLY A 73 -4.24 -3.21 -13.87
C GLY A 73 -4.15 -1.68 -13.81
N ASP A 74 -5.24 -0.98 -13.51
CA ASP A 74 -5.19 0.45 -13.24
C ASP A 74 -4.28 0.75 -12.04
N ARG A 75 -3.66 1.91 -12.08
CA ARG A 75 -2.68 2.33 -11.08
C ARG A 75 -3.34 3.17 -10.02
N VAL A 76 -3.08 2.81 -8.76
CA VAL A 76 -3.53 3.52 -7.57
C VAL A 76 -2.31 3.99 -6.78
N ALA A 77 -2.21 5.31 -6.60
CA ALA A 77 -1.12 5.92 -5.86
C ALA A 77 -1.36 5.84 -4.35
N ILE A 78 -0.30 5.64 -3.57
CA ILE A 78 -0.31 5.73 -2.12
C ILE A 78 0.70 6.80 -1.72
N MET A 79 0.23 7.89 -1.09
CA MET A 79 1.07 8.99 -0.59
C MET A 79 0.88 9.16 0.91
N MET A 80 1.59 8.36 1.69
CA MET A 80 1.56 8.40 3.15
C MET A 80 2.87 7.91 3.75
N PRO A 81 3.21 8.35 4.98
CA PRO A 81 4.37 7.84 5.70
C PRO A 81 4.11 6.42 6.23
N ASN A 82 5.02 5.92 7.09
CA ASN A 82 4.89 4.62 7.73
C ASN A 82 3.78 4.64 8.80
N VAL A 83 2.54 4.48 8.35
CA VAL A 83 1.34 4.43 9.19
C VAL A 83 0.58 3.12 8.96
N PRO A 84 -0.26 2.65 9.90
CA PRO A 84 -0.97 1.38 9.75
C PRO A 84 -1.93 1.32 8.56
N GLN A 85 -2.38 2.46 8.06
CA GLN A 85 -3.21 2.56 6.84
C GLN A 85 -2.45 2.15 5.58
N TYR A 86 -1.11 2.29 5.57
CA TYR A 86 -0.29 1.94 4.40
C TYR A 86 -0.40 0.45 4.02
N PRO A 87 -0.14 -0.54 4.91
CA PRO A 87 -0.31 -1.94 4.58
C PRO A 87 -1.76 -2.33 4.24
N VAL A 88 -2.75 -1.66 4.83
CA VAL A 88 -4.16 -1.84 4.45
C VAL A 88 -4.38 -1.42 2.99
N ALA A 89 -3.90 -0.24 2.60
CA ALA A 89 -4.00 0.28 1.23
C ALA A 89 -3.28 -0.63 0.22
N VAL A 90 -2.04 -1.05 0.52
CA VAL A 90 -1.28 -1.97 -0.34
C VAL A 90 -2.05 -3.27 -0.58
N ALA A 91 -2.49 -3.93 0.50
CA ALA A 91 -3.22 -5.18 0.40
C ALA A 91 -4.55 -5.01 -0.37
N ALA A 92 -5.29 -3.92 -0.12
CA ALA A 92 -6.55 -3.63 -0.79
C ALA A 92 -6.38 -3.41 -2.30
N ILE A 93 -5.41 -2.59 -2.70
CA ILE A 93 -5.13 -2.30 -4.11
C ILE A 93 -4.78 -3.58 -4.87
N LEU A 94 -3.88 -4.39 -4.30
CA LEU A 94 -3.45 -5.65 -4.92
C LEU A 94 -4.60 -6.67 -5.00
N ARG A 95 -5.43 -6.80 -3.94
CA ARG A 95 -6.62 -7.66 -3.94
C ARG A 95 -7.66 -7.24 -4.97
N ALA A 96 -7.82 -5.94 -5.16
CA ALA A 96 -8.73 -5.41 -6.17
C ALA A 96 -8.26 -5.63 -7.62
N GLY A 97 -7.03 -6.11 -7.80
CA GLY A 97 -6.43 -6.38 -9.11
C GLY A 97 -5.76 -5.15 -9.73
N TYR A 98 -5.43 -4.16 -8.91
CA TYR A 98 -4.79 -2.91 -9.34
C TYR A 98 -3.28 -2.90 -9.05
N VAL A 99 -2.59 -1.89 -9.58
CA VAL A 99 -1.15 -1.69 -9.42
C VAL A 99 -0.89 -0.62 -8.37
N VAL A 100 -0.05 -0.92 -7.38
CA VAL A 100 0.39 0.04 -6.37
C VAL A 100 1.45 0.97 -6.95
N VAL A 101 1.26 2.28 -6.80
CA VAL A 101 2.27 3.30 -7.08
C VAL A 101 2.64 3.99 -5.76
N ASN A 102 3.84 3.74 -5.28
CA ASN A 102 4.33 4.39 -4.06
C ASN A 102 4.80 5.81 -4.35
N VAL A 103 4.26 6.77 -3.62
CA VAL A 103 4.58 8.19 -3.73
C VAL A 103 5.23 8.68 -2.44
N ASN A 104 6.38 9.33 -2.56
CA ASN A 104 7.02 9.94 -1.39
C ASN A 104 6.15 11.10 -0.86
N PRO A 105 5.71 11.05 0.41
CA PRO A 105 4.86 12.11 0.99
C PRO A 105 5.58 13.47 1.09
N LEU A 106 6.89 13.50 1.00
CA LEU A 106 7.68 14.74 1.06
C LEU A 106 7.96 15.36 -0.33
N TYR A 107 7.38 14.83 -1.39
CA TYR A 107 7.54 15.41 -2.71
C TYR A 107 7.01 16.84 -2.78
N THR A 108 7.74 17.67 -3.52
CA THR A 108 7.28 18.98 -3.97
C THR A 108 6.12 18.80 -4.97
N PRO A 109 5.29 19.83 -5.21
CA PRO A 109 4.24 19.76 -6.22
C PRO A 109 4.74 19.32 -7.60
N ARG A 110 5.91 19.80 -8.03
CA ARG A 110 6.51 19.43 -9.33
C ARG A 110 6.87 17.96 -9.41
N GLU A 111 7.46 17.39 -8.36
CA GLU A 111 7.83 15.97 -8.30
C GLU A 111 6.58 15.08 -8.27
N LEU A 112 5.55 15.48 -7.50
CA LEU A 112 4.28 14.79 -7.45
C LEU A 112 3.57 14.80 -8.80
N GLU A 113 3.53 15.95 -9.47
CA GLU A 113 2.96 16.08 -10.81
C GLU A 113 3.65 15.13 -11.80
N HIS A 114 4.97 15.15 -11.80
CA HIS A 114 5.76 14.28 -12.67
C HIS A 114 5.43 12.81 -12.43
N GLN A 115 5.46 12.34 -11.19
CA GLN A 115 5.20 10.93 -10.87
C GLN A 115 3.77 10.50 -11.19
N LEU A 116 2.76 11.33 -10.91
CA LEU A 116 1.37 11.01 -11.21
C LEU A 116 1.09 10.98 -12.72
N LYS A 117 1.74 11.86 -13.50
CA LYS A 117 1.67 11.83 -14.97
C LYS A 117 2.36 10.61 -15.55
N ASP A 118 3.58 10.31 -15.11
CA ASP A 118 4.38 9.20 -15.59
C ASP A 118 3.72 7.85 -15.27
N SER A 119 3.26 7.67 -14.03
CA SER A 119 2.56 6.45 -13.62
C SER A 119 1.16 6.33 -14.22
N GLY A 120 0.50 7.42 -14.56
CA GLY A 120 -0.89 7.43 -15.00
C GLY A 120 -1.88 7.01 -13.91
N ALA A 121 -1.56 7.23 -12.61
CA ALA A 121 -2.40 6.84 -11.50
C ALA A 121 -3.77 7.51 -11.54
N LYS A 122 -4.85 6.73 -11.59
CA LYS A 122 -6.24 7.22 -11.69
C LYS A 122 -6.85 7.59 -10.34
N LEU A 123 -6.35 7.00 -9.26
CA LEU A 123 -6.78 7.21 -7.89
C LEU A 123 -5.56 7.38 -6.98
N ILE A 124 -5.67 8.21 -5.95
CA ILE A 124 -4.67 8.37 -4.90
C ILE A 124 -5.28 8.17 -3.51
N ILE A 125 -4.60 7.42 -2.65
CA ILE A 125 -4.89 7.27 -1.23
C ILE A 125 -3.79 7.99 -0.47
N MET A 126 -4.14 8.96 0.37
CA MET A 126 -3.12 9.78 1.02
C MET A 126 -3.54 10.25 2.41
N VAL A 127 -2.54 10.61 3.21
CA VAL A 127 -2.79 11.32 4.48
C VAL A 127 -3.12 12.78 4.18
N GLU A 128 -4.15 13.30 4.83
CA GLU A 128 -4.68 14.65 4.65
C GLU A 128 -3.63 15.77 4.78
N ASN A 129 -2.59 15.54 5.59
CA ASN A 129 -1.49 16.49 5.79
C ASN A 129 -0.78 16.92 4.48
N PHE A 130 -0.87 16.10 3.43
CA PHE A 130 -0.25 16.36 2.13
C PHE A 130 -1.25 16.78 1.05
N ALA A 131 -2.52 16.99 1.41
CA ALA A 131 -3.60 17.33 0.47
C ALA A 131 -3.33 18.64 -0.28
N THR A 132 -2.73 19.63 0.37
CA THR A 132 -2.37 20.92 -0.24
C THR A 132 -1.34 20.78 -1.37
N THR A 133 -0.41 19.84 -1.25
CA THR A 133 0.56 19.54 -2.32
C THR A 133 -0.14 18.96 -3.55
N LEU A 134 -1.07 18.01 -3.35
CA LEU A 134 -1.88 17.46 -4.43
C LEU A 134 -2.79 18.52 -5.08
N GLN A 135 -3.42 19.36 -4.28
CA GLN A 135 -4.32 20.43 -4.76
C GLN A 135 -3.64 21.31 -5.80
N GLN A 136 -2.35 21.65 -5.63
CA GLN A 136 -1.60 22.49 -6.54
C GLN A 136 -1.41 21.88 -7.93
N VAL A 137 -1.48 20.57 -8.05
CA VAL A 137 -1.20 19.83 -9.31
C VAL A 137 -2.41 19.07 -9.85
N LEU A 138 -3.50 19.02 -9.12
CA LEU A 138 -4.66 18.18 -9.41
C LEU A 138 -5.24 18.41 -10.81
N ALA A 139 -5.24 19.65 -11.27
CA ALA A 139 -5.75 20.00 -12.61
C ALA A 139 -4.86 19.45 -13.75
N ALA A 140 -3.58 19.20 -13.47
CA ALA A 140 -2.58 18.80 -14.46
C ALA A 140 -2.36 17.26 -14.54
N VAL A 141 -2.91 16.48 -13.59
CA VAL A 141 -2.66 15.03 -13.47
C VAL A 141 -3.88 14.19 -13.87
N PRO A 142 -3.69 12.90 -14.25
CA PRO A 142 -4.79 12.00 -14.62
C PRO A 142 -5.63 11.55 -13.42
N THR A 143 -5.16 11.75 -12.20
CA THR A 143 -5.81 11.34 -10.95
C THR A 143 -7.14 12.06 -10.77
N LYS A 144 -8.24 11.31 -10.73
CA LYS A 144 -9.61 11.88 -10.61
C LYS A 144 -10.30 11.53 -9.30
N LYS A 145 -9.74 10.60 -8.53
CA LYS A 145 -10.32 10.13 -7.28
C LYS A 145 -9.29 10.21 -6.17
N ILE A 146 -9.70 10.71 -5.02
CA ILE A 146 -8.83 10.97 -3.88
C ILE A 146 -9.49 10.37 -2.64
N ILE A 147 -8.74 9.55 -1.91
CA ILE A 147 -9.12 9.06 -0.58
C ILE A 147 -8.18 9.73 0.41
N LEU A 148 -8.75 10.42 1.38
CA LEU A 148 -8.00 11.02 2.48
C LEU A 148 -8.16 10.18 3.74
N THR A 149 -7.08 10.04 4.50
CA THR A 149 -7.08 9.47 5.85
C THR A 149 -6.31 10.35 6.79
N ALA A 150 -6.72 10.42 8.04
CA ALA A 150 -6.02 11.17 9.09
C ALA A 150 -5.04 10.28 9.86
N LEU A 151 -3.95 10.86 10.35
CA LEU A 151 -2.95 10.15 11.17
C LEU A 151 -3.54 9.54 12.46
N GLY A 152 -4.58 10.16 13.03
CA GLY A 152 -5.25 9.70 14.24
C GLY A 152 -6.33 8.62 14.04
N GLU A 153 -6.73 8.36 12.81
CA GLU A 153 -7.86 7.47 12.48
C GLU A 153 -7.41 6.03 12.21
N ILE A 154 -6.76 5.41 13.19
CA ILE A 154 -6.38 4.00 13.08
C ILE A 154 -7.65 3.15 13.20
N GLY A 155 -8.08 2.54 12.09
CA GLY A 155 -9.22 1.62 12.02
C GLY A 155 -10.57 2.26 11.66
N ARG A 156 -10.59 3.53 11.21
CA ARG A 156 -11.76 4.14 10.60
C ARG A 156 -11.40 4.63 9.20
N ALA A 157 -11.81 3.89 8.17
CA ALA A 157 -11.85 4.42 6.82
C ALA A 157 -13.13 5.25 6.72
N HIS A 158 -13.04 6.58 6.66
CA HIS A 158 -14.13 7.40 6.20
C HIS A 158 -14.04 7.45 4.67
N VAL A 159 -15.05 6.91 4.03
CA VAL A 159 -15.30 7.04 2.58
C VAL A 159 -16.12 8.31 2.36
#